data_bb152f69db53ec2c1776a42b45e87f37
#
_entry.id   bb152f69db53ec2c1776a42b45e87f37
#
_cell.length_a   1.000
_cell.length_b   1.000
_cell.length_c   1.000
_cell.angle_alpha   90.00
_cell.angle_beta   90.00
_cell.angle_gamma   90.00
#
_symmetry.space_group_name_H-M   'P 1'
#
loop_
_entity.id
_entity.type
_entity.pdbx_description
1 polymer ?
#
loop_
_entity_poly.entity_id
_entity_poly.type
_entity_poly.pdbx_seq_one_letter_code
_entity_poly.pdbx_strand_id
1 'polypeptide(L)'
;MATQKQQGIKKQLTKGFVKVAIIGAIAAVIGIVVLLIAAIQYEKALSQYGFTQGDIGKAVAAFSESRSALRAVVGYDDKAVIDKQIELHDQKKEAFETYIDELNRSIKFTEGRDAYNKVLQELDGYWELDAQVLELATSDDEDGYLKAQDLDIGELTA
;
A
#
# COMPACT_ATOMS: atom_id res chain seq x y z
N MET A 1 -59.37 52.09 -8.33
CA MET A 1 -59.19 51.06 -7.26
C MET A 1 -58.49 49.77 -7.72
N ALA A 2 -58.53 49.40 -8.98
CA ALA A 2 -57.86 48.19 -9.51
C ALA A 2 -56.30 48.24 -9.48
N THR A 3 -55.70 49.39 -9.76
CA THR A 3 -54.25 49.58 -9.89
C THR A 3 -53.49 49.43 -8.56
N GLN A 4 -54.07 49.85 -7.42
CA GLN A 4 -53.45 49.70 -6.08
C GLN A 4 -53.41 48.24 -5.60
N LYS A 5 -54.45 47.46 -5.91
CA LYS A 5 -54.52 46.04 -5.57
C LYS A 5 -53.49 45.19 -6.33
N GLN A 6 -53.24 45.56 -7.60
CA GLN A 6 -52.25 44.92 -8.47
C GLN A 6 -50.82 45.20 -8.05
N GLN A 7 -50.51 46.41 -7.54
CA GLN A 7 -49.21 46.75 -6.97
C GLN A 7 -48.92 46.02 -5.67
N GLY A 8 -49.95 45.75 -4.84
CA GLY A 8 -49.81 44.99 -3.60
C GLY A 8 -49.44 43.51 -3.83
N ILE A 9 -50.11 42.91 -4.83
CA ILE A 9 -49.87 41.52 -5.23
C ILE A 9 -48.44 41.35 -5.82
N LYS A 10 -47.99 42.23 -6.74
CA LYS A 10 -46.64 42.23 -7.27
C LYS A 10 -45.59 42.29 -6.17
N LYS A 11 -45.75 43.17 -5.20
CA LYS A 11 -44.82 43.36 -4.06
C LYS A 11 -44.76 42.12 -3.17
N GLN A 12 -45.86 41.45 -2.95
CA GLN A 12 -45.92 40.19 -2.18
C GLN A 12 -45.24 39.04 -2.93
N LEU A 13 -45.51 38.92 -4.25
CA LEU A 13 -44.91 37.91 -5.10
C LEU A 13 -43.38 38.06 -5.13
N THR A 14 -42.89 39.30 -5.39
CA THR A 14 -41.44 39.60 -5.41
C THR A 14 -40.79 39.28 -4.05
N LYS A 15 -41.43 39.61 -2.93
CA LYS A 15 -40.91 39.26 -1.60
C LYS A 15 -40.85 37.74 -1.38
N GLY A 16 -41.83 37.01 -1.90
CA GLY A 16 -41.84 35.54 -1.86
C GLY A 16 -40.69 34.93 -2.66
N PHE A 17 -40.49 35.38 -3.90
CA PHE A 17 -39.39 34.93 -4.74
C PHE A 17 -38.00 35.23 -4.13
N VAL A 18 -37.84 36.43 -3.57
CA VAL A 18 -36.56 36.80 -2.93
C VAL A 18 -36.27 35.90 -1.72
N LYS A 19 -37.27 35.58 -0.90
CA LYS A 19 -37.07 34.64 0.22
C LYS A 19 -36.69 33.26 -0.24
N VAL A 20 -37.33 32.72 -1.28
CA VAL A 20 -37.00 31.41 -1.83
C VAL A 20 -35.61 31.41 -2.44
N ALA A 21 -35.23 32.46 -3.15
CA ALA A 21 -33.89 32.61 -3.72
C ALA A 21 -32.79 32.65 -2.64
N ILE A 22 -33.03 33.36 -1.52
CA ILE A 22 -32.10 33.41 -0.39
C ILE A 22 -31.96 32.02 0.26
N ILE A 23 -33.07 31.33 0.50
CA ILE A 23 -33.04 29.97 1.08
C ILE A 23 -32.30 29.02 0.14
N GLY A 24 -32.54 29.09 -1.16
CA GLY A 24 -31.84 28.30 -2.18
C GLY A 24 -30.36 28.58 -2.22
N ALA A 25 -29.95 29.85 -2.12
CA ALA A 25 -28.54 30.24 -2.07
C ALA A 25 -27.84 29.70 -0.81
N ILE A 26 -28.50 29.79 0.36
CA ILE A 26 -27.95 29.24 1.61
C ILE A 26 -27.81 27.71 1.51
N ALA A 27 -28.80 27.01 0.99
CA ALA A 27 -28.74 25.57 0.80
C ALA A 27 -27.60 25.16 -0.16
N ALA A 28 -27.40 25.91 -1.23
CA ALA A 28 -26.29 25.67 -2.17
C ALA A 28 -24.92 25.85 -1.52
N VAL A 29 -24.73 26.90 -0.70
CA VAL A 29 -23.49 27.13 0.04
C VAL A 29 -23.23 25.99 1.04
N ILE A 30 -24.23 25.55 1.77
CA ILE A 30 -24.12 24.42 2.70
C ILE A 30 -23.74 23.15 1.92
N GLY A 31 -24.39 22.87 0.79
CA GLY A 31 -24.06 21.74 -0.07
C GLY A 31 -22.60 21.72 -0.54
N ILE A 32 -22.07 22.88 -0.97
CA ILE A 32 -20.68 23.01 -1.38
C ILE A 32 -19.73 22.74 -0.21
N VAL A 33 -20.00 23.29 0.96
CA VAL A 33 -19.18 23.06 2.17
C VAL A 33 -19.16 21.60 2.56
N VAL A 34 -20.30 20.91 2.55
CA VAL A 34 -20.37 19.47 2.83
C VAL A 34 -19.57 18.64 1.82
N LEU A 35 -19.66 18.97 0.54
CA LEU A 35 -18.90 18.29 -0.51
C LEU A 35 -17.38 18.50 -0.33
N LEU A 36 -16.94 19.70 0.02
CA LEU A 36 -15.51 19.97 0.29
C LEU A 36 -15.02 19.18 1.50
N ILE A 37 -15.78 19.12 2.58
CA ILE A 37 -15.43 18.33 3.76
C ILE A 37 -15.37 16.84 3.41
N ALA A 38 -16.34 16.34 2.65
CA ALA A 38 -16.35 14.95 2.21
C ALA A 38 -15.15 14.61 1.31
N ALA A 39 -14.77 15.50 0.38
CA ALA A 39 -13.61 15.32 -0.47
C ALA A 39 -12.30 15.24 0.33
N ILE A 40 -12.11 16.15 1.30
CA ILE A 40 -10.93 16.12 2.20
C ILE A 40 -10.88 14.84 3.03
N GLN A 41 -12.02 14.40 3.57
CA GLN A 41 -12.07 13.16 4.36
C GLN A 41 -11.81 11.93 3.50
N TYR A 42 -12.31 11.91 2.26
CA TYR A 42 -12.08 10.81 1.32
C TYR A 42 -10.60 10.73 0.90
N GLU A 43 -9.97 11.85 0.58
CA GLU A 43 -8.53 11.91 0.26
C GLU A 43 -7.69 11.44 1.46
N LYS A 44 -8.06 11.85 2.68
CA LYS A 44 -7.41 11.39 3.91
C LYS A 44 -7.56 9.89 4.11
N ALA A 45 -8.75 9.34 3.89
CA ALA A 45 -8.99 7.90 4.00
C ALA A 45 -8.20 7.11 2.96
N LEU A 46 -8.19 7.55 1.69
CA LEU A 46 -7.38 6.94 0.64
C LEU A 46 -5.89 6.96 0.95
N SER A 47 -5.36 8.11 1.38
CA SER A 47 -3.93 8.23 1.70
C SER A 47 -3.51 7.43 2.94
N GLN A 48 -4.41 7.24 3.90
CA GLN A 48 -4.10 6.53 5.15
C GLN A 48 -4.30 5.03 5.07
N TYR A 49 -5.26 4.56 4.29
CA TYR A 49 -5.65 3.15 4.25
C TYR A 49 -5.50 2.52 2.87
N GLY A 50 -5.84 3.24 1.79
CA GLY A 50 -5.84 2.69 0.45
C GLY A 50 -4.45 2.48 -0.12
N PHE A 51 -3.60 3.49 -0.08
CA PHE A 51 -2.23 3.41 -0.62
C PHE A 51 -1.35 2.52 0.24
N THR A 52 -1.43 2.64 1.57
CA THR A 52 -0.66 1.79 2.50
C THR A 52 -0.98 0.31 2.33
N GLN A 53 -2.25 -0.07 2.15
CA GLN A 53 -2.61 -1.47 1.85
C GLN A 53 -2.09 -1.94 0.49
N GLY A 54 -2.11 -1.07 -0.52
CA GLY A 54 -1.54 -1.37 -1.83
C GLY A 54 -0.03 -1.64 -1.77
N ASP A 55 0.71 -0.84 -1.03
CA ASP A 55 2.16 -0.99 -0.87
C ASP A 55 2.52 -2.22 -0.04
N ILE A 56 1.77 -2.52 1.02
CA ILE A 56 1.90 -3.79 1.74
C ILE A 56 1.68 -4.98 0.79
N GLY A 57 0.63 -4.96 -0.02
CA GLY A 57 0.35 -6.02 -0.99
C GLY A 57 1.48 -6.25 -1.99
N LYS A 58 2.07 -5.18 -2.51
CA LYS A 58 3.24 -5.24 -3.41
C LYS A 58 4.48 -5.79 -2.70
N ALA A 59 4.75 -5.32 -1.48
CA ALA A 59 5.87 -5.81 -0.68
C ALA A 59 5.74 -7.31 -0.40
N VAL A 60 4.57 -7.76 0.06
CA VAL A 60 4.29 -9.19 0.30
C VAL A 60 4.44 -10.02 -0.97
N ALA A 61 3.96 -9.54 -2.10
CA ALA A 61 4.11 -10.23 -3.39
C ALA A 61 5.59 -10.35 -3.80
N ALA A 62 6.34 -9.25 -3.73
CA ALA A 62 7.76 -9.23 -4.07
C ALA A 62 8.58 -10.15 -3.15
N PHE A 63 8.31 -10.12 -1.83
CA PHE A 63 8.92 -11.04 -0.87
C PHE A 63 8.61 -12.51 -1.17
N SER A 64 7.35 -12.84 -1.45
CA SER A 64 6.94 -14.20 -1.83
C SER A 64 7.62 -14.67 -3.11
N GLU A 65 7.78 -13.80 -4.09
CA GLU A 65 8.45 -14.13 -5.35
C GLU A 65 9.94 -14.31 -5.16
N SER A 66 10.62 -13.46 -4.36
CA SER A 66 12.02 -13.62 -3.97
C SER A 66 12.24 -14.96 -3.27
N ARG A 67 11.42 -15.26 -2.27
CA ARG A 67 11.46 -16.54 -1.54
C ARG A 67 11.20 -17.75 -2.45
N SER A 68 10.29 -17.63 -3.40
CA SER A 68 10.02 -18.70 -4.38
C SER A 68 11.21 -18.94 -5.30
N ALA A 69 11.90 -17.86 -5.72
CA ALA A 69 13.11 -17.96 -6.53
C ALA A 69 14.25 -18.59 -5.73
N LEU A 70 14.45 -18.22 -4.45
CA LEU A 70 15.44 -18.86 -3.58
C LEU A 70 15.21 -20.38 -3.48
N ARG A 71 13.97 -20.80 -3.23
CA ARG A 71 13.62 -22.22 -3.21
C ARG A 71 13.89 -22.94 -4.53
N ALA A 72 13.71 -22.25 -5.64
CA ALA A 72 14.05 -22.78 -6.95
C ALA A 72 15.57 -22.94 -7.11
N VAL A 73 16.40 -22.00 -6.61
CA VAL A 73 17.86 -22.14 -6.56
C VAL A 73 18.26 -23.43 -5.86
N VAL A 74 17.62 -23.71 -4.72
CA VAL A 74 17.87 -24.92 -3.91
C VAL A 74 17.21 -26.18 -4.50
N GLY A 75 16.27 -26.06 -5.43
CA GLY A 75 15.48 -27.17 -5.96
C GLY A 75 15.92 -27.67 -7.34
N TYR A 76 16.76 -26.95 -8.07
CA TYR A 76 17.19 -27.30 -9.44
C TYR A 76 18.67 -27.64 -9.50
N ASP A 77 19.01 -28.60 -10.36
CA ASP A 77 20.40 -29.02 -10.64
C ASP A 77 20.98 -28.34 -11.89
N ASP A 78 20.15 -27.71 -12.72
CA ASP A 78 20.57 -27.06 -13.96
C ASP A 78 21.11 -25.64 -13.64
N LYS A 79 22.41 -25.48 -13.86
CA LYS A 79 23.12 -24.20 -13.60
C LYS A 79 22.46 -23.01 -14.32
N ALA A 80 22.01 -23.17 -15.57
CA ALA A 80 21.38 -22.08 -16.31
C ALA A 80 20.01 -21.69 -15.71
N VAL A 81 19.31 -22.64 -15.08
CA VAL A 81 18.08 -22.37 -14.33
C VAL A 81 18.40 -21.69 -13.01
N ILE A 82 19.41 -22.18 -12.28
CA ILE A 82 19.89 -21.62 -11.02
C ILE A 82 20.28 -20.15 -11.21
N ASP A 83 21.13 -19.83 -12.19
CA ASP A 83 21.57 -18.47 -12.49
C ASP A 83 20.38 -17.52 -12.73
N LYS A 84 19.36 -17.96 -13.45
CA LYS A 84 18.13 -17.18 -13.67
C LYS A 84 17.30 -16.98 -12.41
N GLN A 85 17.26 -17.98 -11.54
CA GLN A 85 16.51 -17.86 -10.28
C GLN A 85 17.23 -16.92 -9.31
N ILE A 86 18.55 -16.89 -9.29
CA ILE A 86 19.34 -15.92 -8.53
C ILE A 86 19.04 -14.50 -9.03
N GLU A 87 19.07 -14.27 -10.35
CA GLU A 87 18.72 -12.97 -10.93
C GLU A 87 17.30 -12.54 -10.56
N LEU A 88 16.34 -13.46 -10.63
CA LEU A 88 14.95 -13.20 -10.24
C LEU A 88 14.82 -12.90 -8.75
N HIS A 89 15.51 -13.66 -7.89
CA HIS A 89 15.58 -13.45 -6.47
C HIS A 89 16.06 -12.03 -6.14
N ASP A 90 17.20 -11.62 -6.70
CA ASP A 90 17.79 -10.30 -6.47
C ASP A 90 16.88 -9.18 -6.95
N GLN A 91 16.28 -9.33 -8.13
CA GLN A 91 15.30 -8.37 -8.65
C GLN A 91 14.09 -8.21 -7.73
N LYS A 92 13.60 -9.32 -7.17
CA LYS A 92 12.41 -9.28 -6.29
C LYS A 92 12.76 -8.77 -4.90
N LYS A 93 13.95 -9.03 -4.41
CA LYS A 93 14.48 -8.45 -3.18
C LYS A 93 14.60 -6.93 -3.30
N GLU A 94 15.18 -6.40 -4.37
CA GLU A 94 15.28 -4.97 -4.64
C GLU A 94 13.88 -4.31 -4.74
N ALA A 95 12.94 -4.98 -5.42
CA ALA A 95 11.56 -4.51 -5.50
C ALA A 95 10.89 -4.49 -4.12
N PHE A 96 11.09 -5.51 -3.29
CA PHE A 96 10.61 -5.57 -1.92
C PHE A 96 11.16 -4.41 -1.08
N GLU A 97 12.47 -4.16 -1.11
CA GLU A 97 13.12 -3.06 -0.39
C GLU A 97 12.53 -1.71 -0.81
N THR A 98 12.29 -1.52 -2.11
CA THR A 98 11.64 -0.32 -2.64
C THR A 98 10.24 -0.14 -2.05
N TYR A 99 9.41 -1.20 -2.02
CA TYR A 99 8.05 -1.13 -1.46
C TYR A 99 8.04 -0.94 0.06
N ILE A 100 9.00 -1.50 0.77
CA ILE A 100 9.18 -1.27 2.21
C ILE A 100 9.54 0.20 2.49
N ASP A 101 10.36 0.81 1.66
CA ASP A 101 10.68 2.24 1.76
C ASP A 101 9.47 3.13 1.45
N GLU A 102 8.67 2.79 0.45
CA GLU A 102 7.42 3.48 0.14
C GLU A 102 6.43 3.37 1.31
N LEU A 103 6.29 2.16 1.88
CA LEU A 103 5.48 1.91 3.06
C LEU A 103 5.93 2.76 4.24
N ASN A 104 7.24 2.85 4.49
CA ASN A 104 7.82 3.69 5.55
C ASN A 104 7.35 5.16 5.45
N ARG A 105 7.27 5.71 4.25
CA ARG A 105 6.82 7.09 3.99
C ARG A 105 5.31 7.26 4.18
N SER A 106 4.53 6.20 3.98
CA SER A 106 3.06 6.23 4.08
C SER A 106 2.54 6.04 5.50
N ILE A 107 3.31 5.43 6.41
CA ILE A 107 2.92 5.17 7.80
C ILE A 107 2.89 6.47 8.61
N LYS A 108 1.69 6.84 9.09
CA LYS A 108 1.45 8.08 9.87
C LYS A 108 1.07 7.82 11.33
N PHE A 109 0.74 6.58 11.70
CA PHE A 109 0.27 6.21 13.05
C PHE A 109 1.35 5.47 13.83
N THR A 110 1.36 5.66 15.15
CA THR A 110 2.34 5.04 16.06
C THR A 110 2.28 3.52 16.00
N GLU A 111 1.07 2.95 16.06
CA GLU A 111 0.86 1.50 16.02
C GLU A 111 1.39 0.88 14.71
N GLY A 112 1.16 1.55 13.58
CA GLY A 112 1.70 1.15 12.29
C GLY A 112 3.23 1.23 12.25
N ARG A 113 3.80 2.25 12.89
CA ARG A 113 5.25 2.42 13.00
C ARG A 113 5.89 1.32 13.85
N ASP A 114 5.26 0.96 14.95
CA ASP A 114 5.74 -0.10 15.83
C ASP A 114 5.69 -1.47 15.13
N ALA A 115 4.61 -1.75 14.40
CA ALA A 115 4.50 -2.96 13.58
C ALA A 115 5.55 -3.01 12.47
N TYR A 116 5.79 -1.89 11.77
CA TYR A 116 6.81 -1.77 10.74
C TYR A 116 8.21 -2.04 11.30
N ASN A 117 8.57 -1.44 12.44
CA ASN A 117 9.87 -1.64 13.07
C ASN A 117 10.09 -3.10 13.48
N LYS A 118 9.05 -3.79 13.94
CA LYS A 118 9.12 -5.23 14.22
C LYS A 118 9.42 -6.04 12.96
N VAL A 119 8.73 -5.75 11.86
CA VAL A 119 8.97 -6.42 10.58
C VAL A 119 10.43 -6.23 10.14
N LEU A 120 10.99 -5.02 10.27
CA LEU A 120 12.38 -4.78 9.92
C LEU A 120 13.35 -5.61 10.75
N GLN A 121 13.11 -5.77 12.06
CA GLN A 121 13.96 -6.60 12.93
C GLN A 121 13.94 -8.07 12.52
N GLU A 122 12.78 -8.62 12.17
CA GLU A 122 12.66 -10.01 11.70
C GLU A 122 13.29 -10.17 10.31
N LEU A 123 13.19 -9.16 9.45
CA LEU A 123 13.79 -9.18 8.12
C LEU A 123 15.31 -9.19 8.14
N ASP A 124 15.95 -8.53 9.10
CA ASP A 124 17.41 -8.56 9.22
C ASP A 124 17.91 -10.00 9.39
N GLY A 125 17.31 -10.76 10.32
CA GLY A 125 17.62 -12.18 10.52
C GLY A 125 17.29 -13.05 9.30
N TYR A 126 16.16 -12.77 8.64
CA TYR A 126 15.78 -13.49 7.42
C TYR A 126 16.80 -13.30 6.30
N TRP A 127 17.25 -12.07 6.03
CA TRP A 127 18.22 -11.79 4.96
C TRP A 127 19.62 -12.35 5.25
N GLU A 128 20.00 -12.51 6.52
CA GLU A 128 21.23 -13.21 6.88
C GLU A 128 21.16 -14.71 6.52
N LEU A 129 20.03 -15.36 6.83
CA LEU A 129 19.80 -16.77 6.46
C LEU A 129 19.66 -16.96 4.94
N ASP A 130 18.95 -16.07 4.28
CA ASP A 130 18.79 -16.03 2.83
C ASP A 130 20.15 -16.00 2.09
N ALA A 131 21.05 -15.11 2.55
CA ALA A 131 22.41 -15.03 2.01
C ALA A 131 23.22 -16.33 2.26
N GLN A 132 23.07 -16.96 3.43
CA GLN A 132 23.74 -18.23 3.73
C GLN A 132 23.22 -19.36 2.83
N VAL A 133 21.91 -19.44 2.59
CA VAL A 133 21.31 -20.42 1.69
C VAL A 133 21.84 -20.24 0.27
N LEU A 134 21.90 -19.00 -0.24
CA LEU A 134 22.46 -18.70 -1.57
C LEU A 134 23.95 -19.09 -1.67
N GLU A 135 24.75 -18.75 -0.66
CA GLU A 135 26.17 -19.10 -0.61
C GLU A 135 26.37 -20.63 -0.64
N LEU A 136 25.64 -21.37 0.19
CA LEU A 136 25.69 -22.81 0.24
C LEU A 136 25.22 -23.47 -1.05
N ALA A 137 24.12 -23.00 -1.62
CA ALA A 137 23.53 -23.54 -2.85
C ALA A 137 24.41 -23.30 -4.10
N THR A 138 25.26 -22.27 -4.06
CA THR A 138 26.17 -21.93 -5.17
C THR A 138 27.61 -22.33 -4.91
N SER A 139 27.90 -22.95 -3.76
CA SER A 139 29.24 -23.42 -3.42
C SER A 139 29.64 -24.66 -4.25
N ASP A 140 30.95 -24.85 -4.45
CA ASP A 140 31.50 -26.06 -5.07
C ASP A 140 31.57 -27.28 -4.10
N ASP A 141 31.01 -27.13 -2.87
CA ASP A 141 31.00 -28.20 -1.86
C ASP A 141 29.86 -29.19 -2.18
N GLU A 142 30.20 -30.50 -2.32
CA GLU A 142 29.21 -31.56 -2.58
C GLU A 142 28.09 -31.61 -1.51
N ASP A 143 28.39 -31.24 -0.25
CA ASP A 143 27.44 -31.15 0.85
C ASP A 143 26.75 -29.79 0.96
N GLY A 144 27.21 -28.78 0.23
CA GLY A 144 26.68 -27.40 0.29
C GLY A 144 25.20 -27.34 -0.05
N TYR A 145 24.80 -28.02 -1.11
CA TYR A 145 23.42 -28.12 -1.55
C TYR A 145 22.49 -28.73 -0.49
N LEU A 146 22.90 -29.83 0.17
CA LEU A 146 22.11 -30.47 1.22
C LEU A 146 21.96 -29.54 2.44
N LYS A 147 23.04 -28.85 2.80
CA LYS A 147 23.01 -27.85 3.88
C LYS A 147 22.09 -26.67 3.55
N ALA A 148 22.09 -26.22 2.30
CA ALA A 148 21.19 -25.17 1.82
C ALA A 148 19.72 -25.60 1.94
N GLN A 149 19.42 -26.85 1.56
CA GLN A 149 18.07 -27.42 1.69
C GLN A 149 17.62 -27.50 3.16
N ASP A 150 18.48 -27.97 4.04
CA ASP A 150 18.16 -28.10 5.46
C ASP A 150 17.89 -26.71 6.09
N LEU A 151 18.66 -25.69 5.72
CA LEU A 151 18.46 -24.32 6.18
C LEU A 151 17.14 -23.71 5.64
N ASP A 152 16.84 -23.87 4.35
CA ASP A 152 15.61 -23.34 3.74
C ASP A 152 14.37 -24.00 4.34
N ILE A 153 14.38 -25.32 4.53
CA ILE A 153 13.24 -26.05 5.09
C ILE A 153 13.11 -25.83 6.61
N GLY A 154 14.20 -25.80 7.34
CA GLY A 154 14.22 -25.70 8.80
C GLY A 154 14.01 -24.30 9.34
N GLU A 155 14.88 -23.36 9.00
CA GLU A 155 14.94 -22.04 9.63
C GLU A 155 14.22 -20.95 8.86
N LEU A 156 14.31 -20.94 7.52
CA LEU A 156 13.60 -19.95 6.68
C LEU A 156 12.09 -20.20 6.57
N THR A 157 11.62 -21.37 6.96
CA THR A 157 10.19 -21.76 6.86
C THR A 157 9.48 -21.67 8.21
N ALA A 158 10.21 -21.63 9.32
CA ALA A 158 9.68 -21.51 10.68
C ALA A 158 9.23 -20.10 11.01
#